data_5e5ea96d79bc9b82c466e59bbb1750ef
#
_entry.id   5e5ea96d79bc9b82c466e59bbb1750ef
#
_cell.length_a   1.000
_cell.length_b   1.000
_cell.length_c   1.000
_cell.angle_alpha   90.00
_cell.angle_beta   90.00
_cell.angle_gamma   90.00
#
_symmetry.space_group_name_H-M   'P 1'
#
loop_
_entity.id
_entity.type
_entity.pdbx_description
1 polymer ?
#
loop_
_entity_poly.entity_id
_entity_poly.type
_entity_poly.pdbx_seq_one_letter_code
_entity_poly.pdbx_strand_id
1 'polypeptide(L)'
;MLDRPPGQVWSEAVFNVALGIGGGHLRTELERILTRLDLVRTVTTHESPETAIHSAAGRSDPLGPALVFLVLDELRPAAVAMLAESDLRSVLLVTRTADVDLAQVARIPSAGILDAEDLSPYAVRDCLERIAIGELPIPARLAHRLLTSKTADTRRPPRLTPREREVVPLLVEGMSNKQIARRLEISQHGAKRLVGSIMAKLDSPNRTFAV
;
A
#
# COMPACT_ATOMS: atom_id res chain seq x y z
N MET A 1 2.46 22.38 12.94
CA MET A 1 2.58 20.93 13.10
C MET A 1 1.22 20.43 13.53
N LEU A 2 0.34 20.11 12.59
CA LEU A 2 -1.00 19.62 12.85
C LEU A 2 -0.99 18.12 12.56
N ASP A 3 -0.86 17.38 13.65
CA ASP A 3 -1.04 15.93 13.70
C ASP A 3 -2.49 15.59 13.30
N ARG A 4 -2.72 15.06 12.10
CA ARG A 4 -4.04 14.71 11.61
C ARG A 4 -4.20 13.20 11.58
N PRO A 5 -5.18 12.65 12.32
CA PRO A 5 -5.43 11.22 12.36
C PRO A 5 -5.95 10.67 11.01
N PRO A 6 -5.70 9.40 10.67
CA PRO A 6 -6.31 8.74 9.53
C PRO A 6 -7.83 8.66 9.72
N GLY A 7 -8.60 9.13 8.74
CA GLY A 7 -10.08 9.09 8.75
C GLY A 7 -10.79 10.44 8.64
N GLN A 8 -10.10 11.52 8.29
CA GLN A 8 -10.73 12.83 8.19
C GLN A 8 -11.61 12.95 6.94
N VAL A 9 -12.90 13.19 7.16
CA VAL A 9 -13.92 13.48 6.14
C VAL A 9 -13.68 14.89 5.56
N TRP A 10 -13.68 14.99 4.23
CA TRP A 10 -13.47 16.22 3.48
C TRP A 10 -14.78 16.63 2.82
N SER A 11 -15.73 17.22 3.54
CA SER A 11 -17.07 17.51 3.02
C SER A 11 -17.12 18.53 1.86
N GLU A 12 -15.97 19.17 1.52
CA GLU A 12 -15.79 20.05 0.35
C GLU A 12 -14.37 19.89 -0.24
N ALA A 13 -13.88 18.65 -0.38
CA ALA A 13 -12.51 18.43 -0.81
C ALA A 13 -12.33 18.76 -2.29
N VAL A 14 -11.48 19.73 -2.57
CA VAL A 14 -10.95 20.01 -3.90
C VAL A 14 -9.50 19.57 -3.94
N PHE A 15 -9.20 18.60 -4.78
CA PHE A 15 -7.90 17.93 -4.85
C PHE A 15 -6.90 18.65 -5.75
N ASN A 16 -5.64 18.67 -5.35
CA ASN A 16 -4.53 18.97 -6.23
C ASN A 16 -3.96 17.64 -6.74
N VAL A 17 -4.00 17.40 -8.04
CA VAL A 17 -3.65 16.10 -8.63
C VAL A 17 -2.33 16.18 -9.37
N ALA A 18 -1.42 15.24 -9.11
CA ALA A 18 -0.23 14.99 -9.91
C ALA A 18 -0.35 13.63 -10.62
N LEU A 19 -0.14 13.61 -11.92
CA LEU A 19 -0.10 12.39 -12.73
C LEU A 19 1.34 11.95 -12.94
N GLY A 20 1.73 10.83 -12.36
CA GLY A 20 3.01 10.17 -12.58
C GLY A 20 2.84 8.97 -13.51
N ILE A 21 2.48 9.25 -14.75
CA ILE A 21 2.13 8.25 -15.78
C ILE A 21 3.02 8.50 -16.99
N GLY A 22 3.72 7.49 -17.45
CA GLY A 22 4.44 7.52 -18.72
C GLY A 22 3.53 7.98 -19.87
N GLY A 23 4.07 8.48 -20.95
CA GLY A 23 3.25 9.02 -22.05
C GLY A 23 2.20 8.03 -22.56
N GLY A 24 1.23 8.52 -23.33
CA GLY A 24 0.25 7.67 -24.01
C GLY A 24 -1.21 8.06 -23.78
N HIS A 25 -2.10 7.22 -24.29
CA HIS A 25 -3.55 7.47 -24.28
C HIS A 25 -4.13 7.57 -22.85
N LEU A 26 -3.69 6.70 -21.95
CA LEU A 26 -4.16 6.67 -20.57
C LEU A 26 -3.94 8.00 -19.84
N ARG A 27 -2.72 8.57 -19.95
CA ARG A 27 -2.41 9.88 -19.36
C ARG A 27 -3.29 10.99 -19.92
N THR A 28 -3.41 11.07 -21.26
CA THR A 28 -4.22 12.10 -21.93
C THR A 28 -5.69 12.01 -21.54
N GLU A 29 -6.22 10.80 -21.50
CA GLU A 29 -7.62 10.57 -21.14
C GLU A 29 -7.89 10.92 -19.67
N LEU A 30 -7.02 10.50 -18.75
CA LEU A 30 -7.16 10.81 -17.34
C LEU A 30 -7.02 12.32 -17.06
N GLU A 31 -6.06 13.00 -17.70
CA GLU A 31 -5.91 14.44 -17.61
C GLU A 31 -7.16 15.17 -18.10
N ARG A 32 -7.72 14.73 -19.25
CA ARG A 32 -8.96 15.26 -19.81
C ARG A 32 -10.16 15.08 -18.87
N ILE A 33 -10.25 13.95 -18.20
CA ILE A 33 -11.31 13.69 -17.23
C ILE A 33 -11.13 14.57 -16.00
N LEU A 34 -9.95 14.56 -15.38
CA LEU A 34 -9.68 15.26 -14.13
C LEU A 34 -9.85 16.78 -14.25
N THR A 35 -9.42 17.39 -15.36
CA THR A 35 -9.56 18.84 -15.58
C THR A 35 -11.00 19.32 -15.71
N ARG A 36 -11.96 18.41 -15.90
CA ARG A 36 -13.40 18.73 -16.01
C ARG A 36 -14.17 18.49 -14.73
N LEU A 37 -13.52 17.91 -13.70
CA LEU A 37 -14.16 17.63 -12.41
C LEU A 37 -14.03 18.82 -11.47
N ASP A 38 -15.14 19.24 -10.89
CA ASP A 38 -15.22 20.29 -9.87
C ASP A 38 -14.49 19.93 -8.57
N LEU A 39 -14.27 18.64 -8.32
CA LEU A 39 -13.47 18.10 -7.23
C LEU A 39 -11.95 18.28 -7.43
N VAL A 40 -11.51 18.75 -8.59
CA VAL A 40 -10.10 18.90 -8.93
C VAL A 40 -9.78 20.37 -9.20
N ARG A 41 -8.83 20.90 -8.44
CA ARG A 41 -8.35 22.29 -8.58
C ARG A 41 -7.25 22.43 -9.63
N THR A 42 -6.25 21.56 -9.51
CA THR A 42 -5.09 21.57 -10.40
C THR A 42 -4.75 20.15 -10.84
N VAL A 43 -4.29 20.04 -12.07
CA VAL A 43 -3.71 18.80 -12.60
C VAL A 43 -2.31 19.12 -13.11
N THR A 44 -1.32 18.39 -12.65
CA THR A 44 0.06 18.46 -13.18
C THR A 44 0.46 17.10 -13.72
N THR A 45 1.17 17.08 -14.82
CA THR A 45 1.61 15.84 -15.48
C THR A 45 3.13 15.70 -15.39
N HIS A 46 3.58 14.50 -15.12
CA HIS A 46 5.00 14.15 -14.98
C HIS A 46 5.28 12.86 -15.78
N GLU A 47 6.50 12.73 -16.26
CA GLU A 47 6.89 11.60 -17.12
C GLU A 47 7.20 10.31 -16.32
N SER A 48 7.36 10.43 -15.00
CA SER A 48 7.64 9.29 -14.13
C SER A 48 6.91 9.39 -12.78
N PRO A 49 6.66 8.25 -12.12
CA PRO A 49 6.13 8.21 -10.76
C PRO A 49 6.96 9.04 -9.77
N GLU A 50 8.30 8.92 -9.82
CA GLU A 50 9.20 9.59 -8.89
C GLU A 50 9.10 11.11 -8.98
N THR A 51 9.04 11.67 -10.20
CA THR A 51 8.92 13.11 -10.41
C THR A 51 7.57 13.64 -9.94
N ALA A 52 6.49 12.88 -10.13
CA ALA A 52 5.16 13.23 -9.64
C ALA A 52 5.11 13.25 -8.10
N ILE A 53 5.63 12.23 -7.45
CA ILE A 53 5.70 12.12 -6.00
C ILE A 53 6.50 13.27 -5.41
N HIS A 54 7.70 13.53 -5.96
CA HIS A 54 8.54 14.63 -5.49
C HIS A 54 7.87 16.00 -5.64
N SER A 55 7.22 16.25 -6.79
CA SER A 55 6.49 17.50 -7.05
C SER A 55 5.31 17.68 -6.10
N ALA A 56 4.56 16.60 -5.82
CA ALA A 56 3.41 16.64 -4.93
C ALA A 56 3.81 16.79 -3.46
N ALA A 57 4.89 16.13 -3.01
CA ALA A 57 5.41 16.21 -1.65
C ALA A 57 5.92 17.62 -1.29
N GLY A 58 6.50 18.34 -2.26
CA GLY A 58 6.97 19.71 -2.08
C GLY A 58 5.86 20.77 -1.98
N ARG A 59 4.61 20.40 -2.25
CA ARG A 59 3.45 21.32 -2.23
C ARG A 59 2.61 21.09 -0.97
N SER A 60 3.03 21.69 0.13
CA SER A 60 2.12 21.88 1.27
C SER A 60 1.15 23.02 0.91
N ASP A 61 0.16 22.75 0.05
CA ASP A 61 -0.89 23.70 -0.26
C ASP A 61 -1.94 23.67 0.85
N PRO A 62 -2.14 24.77 1.60
CA PRO A 62 -3.18 24.84 2.61
C PRO A 62 -4.61 24.75 2.03
N LEU A 63 -4.74 24.83 0.70
CA LEU A 63 -6.01 24.94 0.00
C LEU A 63 -6.59 23.59 -0.50
N GLY A 64 -5.92 22.47 -0.27
CA GLY A 64 -6.49 21.15 -0.63
C GLY A 64 -5.48 20.00 -0.56
N PRO A 65 -5.99 18.77 -0.37
CA PRO A 65 -5.14 17.57 -0.30
C PRO A 65 -4.49 17.26 -1.65
N ALA A 66 -3.22 16.87 -1.60
CA ALA A 66 -2.51 16.37 -2.77
C ALA A 66 -2.81 14.89 -3.00
N LEU A 67 -3.16 14.53 -4.24
CA LEU A 67 -3.30 13.16 -4.73
C LEU A 67 -2.32 12.90 -5.87
N VAL A 68 -1.68 11.75 -5.86
CA VAL A 68 -0.81 11.30 -6.95
C VAL A 68 -1.44 10.10 -7.64
N PHE A 69 -1.68 10.20 -8.95
CA PHE A 69 -2.16 9.08 -9.75
C PHE A 69 -0.98 8.37 -10.42
N LEU A 70 -0.89 7.06 -10.22
CA LEU A 70 0.25 6.24 -10.62
C LEU A 70 -0.22 4.94 -11.27
N VAL A 71 0.46 4.51 -12.32
CA VAL A 71 0.23 3.18 -12.91
C VAL A 71 1.00 2.14 -12.11
N LEU A 72 0.32 1.10 -11.65
CA LEU A 72 0.91 0.05 -10.81
C LEU A 72 2.12 -0.61 -11.47
N ASP A 73 2.02 -0.92 -12.77
CA ASP A 73 3.06 -1.60 -13.54
C ASP A 73 4.30 -0.73 -13.80
N GLU A 74 4.19 0.59 -13.64
CA GLU A 74 5.29 1.54 -13.80
C GLU A 74 6.03 1.81 -12.47
N LEU A 75 5.48 1.34 -11.34
CA LEU A 75 6.04 1.59 -10.02
C LEU A 75 7.29 0.77 -9.76
N ARG A 76 8.39 1.47 -9.58
CA ARG A 76 9.67 0.89 -9.15
C ARG A 76 9.79 0.90 -7.62
N PRO A 77 10.63 0.05 -7.02
CA PRO A 77 10.85 0.05 -5.56
C PRO A 77 11.19 1.41 -4.97
N ALA A 78 11.91 2.26 -5.72
CA ALA A 78 12.26 3.61 -5.30
C ALA A 78 11.01 4.50 -5.14
N ALA A 79 10.08 4.48 -6.09
CA ALA A 79 8.82 5.23 -6.02
C ALA A 79 7.95 4.76 -4.85
N VAL A 80 7.90 3.45 -4.59
CA VAL A 80 7.17 2.88 -3.45
C VAL A 80 7.77 3.34 -2.12
N ALA A 81 9.11 3.36 -2.00
CA ALA A 81 9.78 3.87 -0.81
C ALA A 81 9.49 5.37 -0.58
N MET A 82 9.54 6.19 -1.64
CA MET A 82 9.20 7.62 -1.58
C MET A 82 7.75 7.85 -1.11
N LEU A 83 6.80 7.04 -1.59
CA LEU A 83 5.41 7.11 -1.13
C LEU A 83 5.29 6.75 0.36
N ALA A 84 5.99 5.70 0.80
CA ALA A 84 5.94 5.25 2.19
C ALA A 84 6.57 6.26 3.18
N GLU A 85 7.53 7.07 2.71
CA GLU A 85 8.17 8.13 3.49
C GLU A 85 7.43 9.47 3.43
N SER A 86 6.43 9.60 2.55
CA SER A 86 5.63 10.81 2.36
C SER A 86 4.23 10.67 2.96
N ASP A 87 3.61 11.79 3.34
CA ASP A 87 2.20 11.85 3.74
C ASP A 87 1.25 11.93 2.53
N LEU A 88 1.76 11.65 1.32
CA LEU A 88 0.99 11.70 0.10
C LEU A 88 0.02 10.53 0.00
N ARG A 89 -1.15 10.81 -0.56
CA ARG A 89 -2.13 9.79 -0.93
C ARG A 89 -1.98 9.46 -2.41
N SER A 90 -1.87 8.19 -2.73
CA SER A 90 -1.83 7.73 -4.12
C SER A 90 -3.12 7.07 -4.55
N VAL A 91 -3.49 7.25 -5.82
CA VAL A 91 -4.50 6.46 -6.52
C VAL A 91 -3.77 5.59 -7.54
N LEU A 92 -3.93 4.28 -7.40
CA LEU A 92 -3.28 3.32 -8.28
C LEU A 92 -4.17 2.99 -9.48
N LEU A 93 -3.62 3.10 -10.67
CA LEU A 93 -4.24 2.65 -11.91
C LEU A 93 -3.73 1.25 -12.24
N VAL A 94 -4.64 0.33 -12.39
CA VAL A 94 -4.36 -1.07 -12.75
C VAL A 94 -4.73 -1.27 -14.21
N THR A 95 -3.76 -1.63 -15.05
CA THR A 95 -3.96 -1.80 -16.51
C THR A 95 -4.50 -3.18 -16.86
N ARG A 96 -4.23 -4.20 -16.03
CA ARG A 96 -4.72 -5.58 -16.21
C ARG A 96 -5.05 -6.19 -14.85
N THR A 97 -6.31 -6.07 -14.47
CA THR A 97 -6.78 -6.53 -13.16
C THR A 97 -6.50 -8.03 -12.91
N ALA A 98 -6.47 -8.85 -13.97
CA ALA A 98 -6.21 -10.29 -13.85
C ALA A 98 -4.78 -10.63 -13.40
N ASP A 99 -3.79 -9.82 -13.80
CA ASP A 99 -2.37 -10.09 -13.62
C ASP A 99 -1.77 -9.40 -12.37
N VAL A 100 -2.58 -8.64 -11.62
CA VAL A 100 -2.11 -7.85 -10.47
C VAL A 100 -1.54 -8.74 -9.37
N ASP A 101 -0.32 -8.44 -8.94
CA ASP A 101 0.24 -8.97 -7.71
C ASP A 101 -0.38 -8.25 -6.49
N LEU A 102 -1.28 -8.97 -5.84
CA LEU A 102 -2.01 -8.46 -4.67
C LEU A 102 -1.08 -8.18 -3.47
N ALA A 103 0.03 -8.90 -3.35
CA ALA A 103 1.01 -8.67 -2.30
C ALA A 103 1.78 -7.36 -2.54
N GLN A 104 2.03 -6.99 -3.80
CA GLN A 104 2.59 -5.71 -4.16
C GLN A 104 1.62 -4.57 -3.83
N VAL A 105 0.36 -4.68 -4.27
CA VAL A 105 -0.68 -3.65 -4.00
C VAL A 105 -0.83 -3.39 -2.50
N ALA A 106 -0.85 -4.44 -1.68
CA ALA A 106 -1.02 -4.31 -0.23
C ALA A 106 0.15 -3.57 0.48
N ARG A 107 1.30 -3.44 -0.18
CA ARG A 107 2.48 -2.75 0.36
C ARG A 107 2.56 -1.28 -0.03
N ILE A 108 1.75 -0.85 -1.00
CA ILE A 108 1.77 0.53 -1.51
C ILE A 108 0.74 1.35 -0.75
N PRO A 109 1.14 2.45 -0.06
CA PRO A 109 0.21 3.37 0.56
C PRO A 109 -0.71 3.97 -0.51
N SER A 110 -1.97 3.53 -0.57
CA SER A 110 -2.93 4.02 -1.55
C SER A 110 -4.23 4.46 -0.91
N ALA A 111 -4.81 5.53 -1.43
CA ALA A 111 -6.11 6.04 -1.05
C ALA A 111 -7.24 5.47 -1.91
N GLY A 112 -6.91 4.89 -3.07
CA GLY A 112 -7.87 4.28 -3.98
C GLY A 112 -7.19 3.52 -5.11
N ILE A 113 -7.96 2.67 -5.77
CA ILE A 113 -7.52 1.90 -6.94
C ILE A 113 -8.57 2.05 -8.02
N LEU A 114 -8.12 2.33 -9.25
CA LEU A 114 -8.95 2.41 -10.44
C LEU A 114 -8.51 1.34 -11.46
N ASP A 115 -9.49 0.79 -12.15
CA ASP A 115 -9.25 -0.07 -13.31
C ASP A 115 -9.10 0.82 -14.56
N ALA A 116 -7.95 0.73 -15.22
CA ALA A 116 -7.68 1.54 -16.40
C ALA A 116 -8.51 1.09 -17.63
N GLU A 117 -9.01 -0.17 -17.64
CA GLU A 117 -9.89 -0.67 -18.68
C GLU A 117 -11.31 -0.09 -18.56
N ASP A 118 -11.76 0.22 -17.34
CA ASP A 118 -13.08 0.79 -17.03
C ASP A 118 -13.00 2.31 -16.74
N LEU A 119 -11.94 2.99 -17.18
CA LEU A 119 -11.73 4.41 -16.94
C LEU A 119 -12.83 5.26 -17.60
N SER A 120 -13.56 6.00 -16.79
CA SER A 120 -14.63 6.91 -17.23
C SER A 120 -14.73 8.12 -16.31
N PRO A 121 -15.34 9.23 -16.76
CA PRO A 121 -15.59 10.38 -15.90
C PRO A 121 -16.36 10.04 -14.62
N TYR A 122 -17.29 9.10 -14.71
CA TYR A 122 -18.06 8.62 -13.57
C TYR A 122 -17.17 7.83 -12.58
N ALA A 123 -16.37 6.89 -13.07
CA ALA A 123 -15.50 6.08 -12.22
C ALA A 123 -14.44 6.91 -11.48
N VAL A 124 -13.87 7.92 -12.16
CA VAL A 124 -12.90 8.84 -11.55
C VAL A 124 -13.57 9.74 -10.52
N ARG A 125 -14.77 10.29 -10.81
CA ARG A 125 -15.55 11.08 -9.86
C ARG A 125 -15.91 10.27 -8.62
N ASP A 126 -16.51 9.09 -8.78
CA ASP A 126 -16.89 8.19 -7.67
C ASP A 126 -15.66 7.88 -6.78
N CYS A 127 -14.53 7.60 -7.41
CA CYS A 127 -13.28 7.35 -6.70
C CYS A 127 -12.87 8.55 -5.83
N LEU A 128 -12.87 9.77 -6.38
CA LEU A 128 -12.50 10.97 -5.66
C LEU A 128 -13.50 11.31 -4.52
N GLU A 129 -14.80 11.19 -4.77
CA GLU A 129 -15.85 11.42 -3.77
C GLU A 129 -15.68 10.46 -2.58
N ARG A 130 -15.44 9.19 -2.84
CA ARG A 130 -15.21 8.18 -1.80
C ARG A 130 -13.91 8.41 -1.03
N ILE A 131 -12.83 8.81 -1.72
CA ILE A 131 -11.59 9.23 -1.06
C ILE A 131 -11.84 10.44 -0.15
N ALA A 132 -12.66 11.40 -0.57
CA ALA A 132 -12.99 12.60 0.20
C ALA A 132 -13.67 12.26 1.55
N ILE A 133 -14.49 11.25 1.60
CA ILE A 133 -15.14 10.76 2.83
C ILE A 133 -14.32 9.72 3.60
N GLY A 134 -13.07 9.47 3.17
CA GLY A 134 -12.15 8.55 3.87
C GLY A 134 -12.33 7.07 3.53
N GLU A 135 -13.10 6.75 2.48
CA GLU A 135 -13.20 5.39 1.96
C GLU A 135 -11.99 5.03 1.10
N LEU A 136 -11.77 3.73 0.92
CA LEU A 136 -10.80 3.16 0.00
C LEU A 136 -11.54 2.51 -1.19
N PRO A 137 -11.81 3.25 -2.29
CA PRO A 137 -12.42 2.68 -3.47
C PRO A 137 -11.50 1.65 -4.12
N ILE A 138 -12.04 0.44 -4.32
CA ILE A 138 -11.33 -0.66 -4.99
C ILE A 138 -12.27 -1.25 -6.04
N PRO A 139 -11.81 -1.52 -7.28
CA PRO A 139 -12.60 -2.20 -8.29
C PRO A 139 -13.13 -3.55 -7.78
N ALA A 140 -14.40 -3.86 -8.02
CA ALA A 140 -15.07 -5.05 -7.48
C ALA A 140 -14.32 -6.36 -7.81
N ARG A 141 -13.77 -6.47 -9.02
CA ARG A 141 -12.97 -7.63 -9.46
C ARG A 141 -11.71 -7.80 -8.60
N LEU A 142 -11.02 -6.70 -8.29
CA LEU A 142 -9.81 -6.71 -7.45
C LEU A 142 -10.16 -6.99 -5.99
N ALA A 143 -11.23 -6.36 -5.48
CA ALA A 143 -11.73 -6.62 -4.12
C ALA A 143 -12.09 -8.10 -3.92
N HIS A 144 -12.79 -8.72 -4.88
CA HIS A 144 -13.10 -10.14 -4.84
C HIS A 144 -11.84 -11.02 -4.81
N ARG A 145 -10.83 -10.71 -5.62
CA ARG A 145 -9.55 -11.42 -5.61
C ARG A 145 -8.81 -11.26 -4.29
N LEU A 146 -8.78 -10.05 -3.71
CA LEU A 146 -8.18 -9.80 -2.39
C LEU A 146 -8.87 -10.62 -1.29
N LEU A 147 -10.18 -10.69 -1.29
CA LEU A 147 -10.94 -11.49 -0.32
C LEU A 147 -10.71 -12.99 -0.50
N THR A 148 -10.69 -13.48 -1.74
CA THR A 148 -10.46 -14.89 -2.03
C THR A 148 -9.01 -15.33 -1.83
N SER A 149 -8.04 -14.45 -2.12
CA SER A 149 -6.61 -14.73 -1.86
C SER A 149 -6.29 -14.76 -0.37
N LYS A 150 -6.87 -13.86 0.44
CA LYS A 150 -6.72 -13.91 1.91
C LYS A 150 -7.31 -15.19 2.50
N THR A 151 -8.42 -15.69 1.95
CA THR A 151 -8.97 -16.98 2.40
C THR A 151 -8.12 -18.18 1.99
N ALA A 152 -7.33 -18.06 0.93
CA ALA A 152 -6.37 -19.11 0.54
C ALA A 152 -5.08 -19.05 1.38
N ASP A 153 -4.61 -17.86 1.74
CA ASP A 153 -3.37 -17.66 2.48
C ASP A 153 -3.57 -17.84 4.00
N THR A 154 -4.75 -17.47 4.54
CA THR A 154 -5.11 -17.75 5.94
C THR A 154 -5.39 -19.24 6.21
N ARG A 155 -5.54 -20.09 5.17
CA ARG A 155 -5.74 -21.54 5.30
C ARG A 155 -4.44 -22.35 5.31
N ARG A 156 -3.30 -21.76 5.02
CA ARG A 156 -2.00 -22.38 5.25
C ARG A 156 -1.29 -21.64 6.38
N PRO A 157 -1.37 -22.17 7.60
CA PRO A 157 -0.49 -21.66 8.65
C PRO A 157 0.95 -21.75 8.16
N PRO A 158 1.78 -20.76 8.44
CA PRO A 158 3.18 -20.75 8.03
C PRO A 158 3.79 -22.11 8.41
N ARG A 159 4.36 -22.81 7.43
CA ARG A 159 4.92 -24.16 7.66
C ARG A 159 6.20 -24.02 8.48
N LEU A 160 6.01 -23.96 9.79
CA LEU A 160 7.12 -24.04 10.73
C LEU A 160 7.68 -25.46 10.70
N THR A 161 9.00 -25.58 10.62
CA THR A 161 9.68 -26.85 10.77
C THR A 161 9.43 -27.41 12.19
N PRO A 162 9.64 -28.72 12.44
CA PRO A 162 9.54 -29.28 13.80
C PRO A 162 10.34 -28.49 14.82
N ARG A 163 11.58 -28.09 14.50
CA ARG A 163 12.44 -27.29 15.37
C ARG A 163 11.94 -25.88 15.62
N GLU A 164 11.35 -25.23 14.61
CA GLU A 164 10.72 -23.91 14.78
C GLU A 164 9.48 -24.01 15.67
N ARG A 165 8.69 -25.07 15.56
CA ARG A 165 7.52 -25.31 16.42
C ARG A 165 7.88 -25.49 17.89
N GLU A 166 9.04 -26.07 18.22
CA GLU A 166 9.54 -26.18 19.57
C GLU A 166 9.93 -24.83 20.16
N VAL A 167 10.35 -23.87 19.33
CA VAL A 167 10.78 -22.51 19.74
C VAL A 167 9.58 -21.60 19.99
N VAL A 168 8.47 -21.73 19.25
CA VAL A 168 7.31 -20.84 19.34
C VAL A 168 6.78 -20.67 20.78
N PRO A 169 6.48 -21.74 21.55
CA PRO A 169 5.99 -21.58 22.91
C PRO A 169 6.98 -20.85 23.81
N LEU A 170 8.29 -21.06 23.62
CA LEU A 170 9.33 -20.38 24.39
C LEU A 170 9.42 -18.87 24.04
N LEU A 171 9.07 -18.51 22.80
CA LEU A 171 8.92 -17.12 22.39
C LEU A 171 7.74 -16.47 23.07
N VAL A 172 6.58 -17.17 23.12
CA VAL A 172 5.36 -16.72 23.79
C VAL A 172 5.62 -16.48 25.29
N GLU A 173 6.41 -17.35 25.93
CA GLU A 173 6.87 -17.19 27.33
C GLU A 173 7.88 -16.04 27.51
N GLY A 174 8.23 -15.31 26.45
CA GLY A 174 9.15 -14.17 26.50
C GLY A 174 10.62 -14.52 26.67
N MET A 175 11.02 -15.79 26.49
CA MET A 175 12.39 -16.25 26.72
C MET A 175 13.39 -15.61 25.76
N SER A 176 14.50 -15.11 26.27
CA SER A 176 15.63 -14.62 25.48
C SER A 176 16.28 -15.75 24.65
N ASN A 177 17.02 -15.42 23.57
CA ASN A 177 17.72 -16.41 22.75
C ASN A 177 18.70 -17.28 23.57
N LYS A 178 19.26 -16.72 24.66
CA LYS A 178 20.13 -17.46 25.60
C LYS A 178 19.35 -18.50 26.43
N GLN A 179 18.12 -18.16 26.83
CA GLN A 179 17.26 -19.08 27.57
C GLN A 179 16.71 -20.18 26.64
N ILE A 180 16.29 -19.83 25.42
CA ILE A 180 15.86 -20.77 24.38
C ILE A 180 17.00 -21.74 24.05
N ALA A 181 18.22 -21.23 23.86
CA ALA A 181 19.40 -22.04 23.59
C ALA A 181 19.64 -23.10 24.67
N ARG A 182 19.54 -22.71 25.95
CA ARG A 182 19.68 -23.62 27.10
C ARG A 182 18.55 -24.64 27.17
N ARG A 183 17.30 -24.21 26.92
CA ARG A 183 16.13 -25.07 27.02
C ARG A 183 16.09 -26.15 25.95
N LEU A 184 16.62 -25.85 24.75
CA LEU A 184 16.65 -26.75 23.59
C LEU A 184 18.00 -27.41 23.36
N GLU A 185 18.96 -27.21 24.27
CA GLU A 185 20.33 -27.76 24.20
C GLU A 185 21.04 -27.45 22.87
N ILE A 186 20.90 -26.21 22.37
CA ILE A 186 21.52 -25.72 21.15
C ILE A 186 22.40 -24.49 21.44
N SER A 187 23.22 -24.12 20.46
CA SER A 187 24.02 -22.90 20.57
C SER A 187 23.13 -21.63 20.55
N GLN A 188 23.57 -20.57 21.22
CA GLN A 188 22.87 -19.28 21.18
C GLN A 188 22.72 -18.74 19.76
N HIS A 189 23.71 -19.02 18.87
CA HIS A 189 23.63 -18.67 17.46
C HIS A 189 22.55 -19.48 16.73
N GLY A 190 22.41 -20.76 17.05
CA GLY A 190 21.32 -21.62 16.56
C GLY A 190 19.95 -21.10 16.95
N ALA A 191 19.78 -20.74 18.24
CA ALA A 191 18.52 -20.15 18.72
C ALA A 191 18.21 -18.82 18.01
N LYS A 192 19.18 -17.92 17.86
CA LYS A 192 19.01 -16.64 17.10
C LYS A 192 18.56 -16.89 15.66
N ARG A 193 19.13 -17.89 14.98
CA ARG A 193 18.77 -18.24 13.60
C ARG A 193 17.35 -18.79 13.51
N LEU A 194 16.94 -19.68 14.44
CA LEU A 194 15.57 -20.22 14.47
C LEU A 194 14.54 -19.12 14.74
N VAL A 195 14.80 -18.24 15.70
CA VAL A 195 13.95 -17.09 15.99
C VAL A 195 13.81 -16.18 14.77
N GLY A 196 14.91 -15.84 14.08
CA GLY A 196 14.90 -15.04 12.86
C GLY A 196 14.09 -15.69 11.74
N SER A 197 14.21 -17.02 11.56
CA SER A 197 13.43 -17.79 10.58
C SER A 197 11.92 -17.79 10.90
N ILE A 198 11.56 -17.93 12.17
CA ILE A 198 10.16 -17.86 12.63
C ILE A 198 9.58 -16.47 12.35
N MET A 199 10.31 -15.40 12.73
CA MET A 199 9.90 -14.02 12.48
C MET A 199 9.65 -13.74 10.99
N ALA A 200 10.57 -14.20 10.13
CA ALA A 200 10.43 -14.06 8.68
C ALA A 200 9.21 -14.84 8.13
N LYS A 201 8.93 -16.04 8.65
CA LYS A 201 7.78 -16.85 8.22
C LYS A 201 6.45 -16.33 8.72
N LEU A 202 6.43 -15.65 9.88
CA LEU A 202 5.24 -15.04 10.47
C LEU A 202 5.02 -13.59 9.97
N ASP A 203 5.88 -13.10 9.07
CA ASP A 203 5.89 -11.70 8.57
C ASP A 203 5.79 -10.67 9.71
N SER A 204 6.49 -10.97 10.81
CA SER A 204 6.41 -10.18 12.03
C SER A 204 7.62 -9.24 12.14
N PRO A 205 7.44 -7.90 12.15
CA PRO A 205 8.54 -6.94 12.13
C PRO A 205 9.39 -6.96 13.41
N ASN A 206 8.84 -7.44 14.52
CA ASN A 206 9.59 -7.62 15.76
C ASN A 206 8.99 -8.72 16.64
N ARG A 207 9.77 -9.11 17.68
CA ARG A 207 9.45 -10.19 18.60
C ARG A 207 8.13 -9.99 19.36
N THR A 208 7.72 -8.76 19.64
CA THR A 208 6.53 -8.40 20.41
C THR A 208 5.23 -8.65 19.63
N PHE A 209 5.29 -8.66 18.29
CA PHE A 209 4.16 -8.93 17.42
C PHE A 209 4.00 -10.41 17.02
N ALA A 210 4.95 -11.27 17.38
CA ALA A 210 4.92 -12.71 17.06
C ALA A 210 4.30 -13.56 18.16
N VAL A 211 3.84 -12.92 19.24
CA VAL A 211 3.32 -13.55 20.48
C VAL A 211 1.84 -13.23 20.66
#